data_e0d4aaffaadecf77f8fc0b556d2c2480
#
_entry.id   e0d4aaffaadecf77f8fc0b556d2c2480
#
_cell.length_a   1.000
_cell.length_b   1.000
_cell.length_c   1.000
_cell.angle_alpha   90.00
_cell.angle_beta   90.00
_cell.angle_gamma   90.00
#
_symmetry.space_group_name_H-M   'P 1'
#
loop_
_entity.id
_entity.type
_entity.pdbx_description
1 polymer ?
#
loop_
_entity_poly.entity_id
_entity_poly.type
_entity_poly.pdbx_seq_one_letter_code
_entity_poly.pdbx_strand_id
1 'polypeptide(L)'
;MENTFRIIPSVREMKYLKYALSLENEYIQPTGAHIGSLQQWTNLCHQAGKKVLVNHELVGGLGNDKMAFQMLRQMYHVDIVIGSSVTKLHMMKNLKLKIIYRITLVDSISVQNALKFIEEVKFDAIELRPYYHALEFLPVFREAWQGDYYVAGFVNTKEKMEQCKKAGFRGAMTSTRELWSLKL
;
A
#
# COMPACT_ATOMS: atom_id res chain seq x y z
N MET A 1 19.02 5.53 -11.85
CA MET A 1 18.83 4.98 -10.49
C MET A 1 18.22 3.60 -10.65
N GLU A 2 18.86 2.57 -10.16
CA GLU A 2 18.30 1.20 -10.21
C GLU A 2 16.92 1.19 -9.54
N ASN A 3 15.97 0.68 -10.27
CA ASN A 3 14.57 0.62 -9.85
C ASN A 3 14.40 -0.58 -8.90
N THR A 4 14.94 -0.47 -7.66
CA THR A 4 14.96 -1.55 -6.68
C THR A 4 13.53 -1.96 -6.31
N PHE A 5 13.21 -3.24 -6.49
CA PHE A 5 11.93 -3.83 -6.09
C PHE A 5 11.77 -3.78 -4.56
N ARG A 6 10.62 -3.31 -4.07
CA ARG A 6 10.35 -3.12 -2.64
C ARG A 6 9.46 -4.23 -2.10
N ILE A 7 9.88 -4.86 -1.04
CA ILE A 7 9.02 -5.74 -0.24
C ILE A 7 8.48 -4.93 0.93
N ILE A 8 7.16 -4.88 1.06
CA ILE A 8 6.47 -4.11 2.10
C ILE A 8 5.81 -5.08 3.08
N PRO A 9 6.36 -5.23 4.29
CA PRO A 9 5.76 -6.03 5.35
C PRO A 9 4.36 -5.53 5.71
N SER A 10 3.34 -6.36 5.54
CA SER A 10 1.98 -6.13 6.03
C SER A 10 1.84 -6.77 7.40
N VAL A 11 1.96 -5.96 8.46
CA VAL A 11 2.03 -6.43 9.85
C VAL A 11 0.67 -6.30 10.51
N ARG A 12 0.07 -7.45 10.86
CA ARG A 12 -1.25 -7.49 11.51
C ARG A 12 -1.17 -7.41 13.04
N GLU A 13 -0.19 -8.09 13.64
CA GLU A 13 -0.05 -8.19 15.09
C GLU A 13 1.19 -7.44 15.57
N MET A 14 1.04 -6.60 16.60
CA MET A 14 2.11 -5.78 17.16
C MET A 14 3.35 -6.61 17.57
N LYS A 15 3.16 -7.85 18.02
CA LYS A 15 4.28 -8.75 18.41
C LYS A 15 5.28 -9.00 17.27
N TYR A 16 4.86 -8.89 16.00
CA TYR A 16 5.72 -9.07 14.84
C TYR A 16 6.35 -7.77 14.34
N LEU A 17 5.94 -6.61 14.88
CA LEU A 17 6.47 -5.32 14.46
C LEU A 17 7.98 -5.23 14.71
N LYS A 18 8.45 -5.67 15.89
CA LYS A 18 9.88 -5.66 16.22
C LYS A 18 10.74 -6.36 15.17
N TYR A 19 10.27 -7.52 14.69
CA TYR A 19 10.97 -8.23 13.60
C TYR A 19 10.93 -7.43 12.29
N ALA A 20 9.78 -6.91 11.87
CA ALA A 20 9.68 -6.11 10.66
C ALA A 20 10.59 -4.85 10.71
N LEU A 21 10.70 -4.21 11.88
CA LEU A 21 11.54 -3.03 12.08
C LEU A 21 13.05 -3.34 12.01
N SER A 22 13.49 -4.56 12.33
CA SER A 22 14.89 -4.98 12.26
C SER A 22 15.38 -5.25 10.84
N LEU A 23 14.47 -5.29 9.85
CA LEU A 23 14.80 -5.56 8.45
C LEU A 23 15.14 -4.26 7.69
N GLU A 24 15.72 -4.41 6.50
CA GLU A 24 16.14 -3.26 5.65
C GLU A 24 14.97 -2.59 4.89
N ASN A 25 13.73 -3.12 4.99
CA ASN A 25 12.56 -2.58 4.30
C ASN A 25 12.33 -1.11 4.67
N GLU A 26 12.12 -0.26 3.65
CA GLU A 26 11.86 1.18 3.84
C GLU A 26 10.45 1.43 4.43
N TYR A 27 9.50 0.59 4.07
CA TYR A 27 8.08 0.78 4.37
C TYR A 27 7.53 -0.36 5.23
N ILE A 28 6.64 -0.02 6.15
CA ILE A 28 5.84 -0.96 6.95
C ILE A 28 4.36 -0.63 6.74
N GLN A 29 3.53 -1.66 6.56
CA GLN A 29 2.08 -1.54 6.47
C GLN A 29 1.40 -2.17 7.70
N PRO A 30 1.01 -1.39 8.73
CA PRO A 30 0.16 -1.88 9.81
C PRO A 30 -1.23 -2.23 9.27
N THR A 31 -1.65 -3.49 9.40
CA THR A 31 -2.98 -3.94 8.95
C THR A 31 -3.91 -4.31 10.11
N GLY A 32 -3.42 -4.30 11.34
CA GLY A 32 -4.20 -4.55 12.56
C GLY A 32 -4.29 -3.34 13.47
N ALA A 33 -3.99 -2.13 12.97
CA ALA A 33 -4.06 -0.92 13.77
C ALA A 33 -5.51 -0.42 13.91
N HIS A 34 -5.77 0.27 15.01
CA HIS A 34 -7.01 1.01 15.29
C HIS A 34 -6.67 2.39 15.83
N ILE A 35 -7.64 3.29 15.92
CA ILE A 35 -7.41 4.70 16.34
C ILE A 35 -6.64 4.82 17.67
N GLY A 36 -6.87 3.91 18.63
CA GLY A 36 -6.18 3.92 19.92
C GLY A 36 -4.75 3.37 19.88
N SER A 37 -4.31 2.72 18.80
CA SER A 37 -2.96 2.15 18.68
C SER A 37 -2.14 2.71 17.53
N LEU A 38 -2.76 3.34 16.54
CA LEU A 38 -2.11 3.77 15.31
C LEU A 38 -0.91 4.70 15.57
N GLN A 39 -1.01 5.61 16.53
CA GLN A 39 0.10 6.49 16.89
C GLN A 39 1.32 5.73 17.43
N GLN A 40 1.08 4.68 18.22
CA GLN A 40 2.17 3.81 18.69
C GLN A 40 2.86 3.10 17.53
N TRP A 41 2.08 2.58 16.55
CA TRP A 41 2.63 1.95 15.35
C TRP A 41 3.51 2.92 14.56
N THR A 42 3.02 4.12 14.28
CA THR A 42 3.77 5.12 13.50
C THR A 42 5.03 5.57 14.23
N ASN A 43 4.93 5.85 15.53
CA ASN A 43 6.09 6.27 16.34
C ASN A 43 7.21 5.22 16.33
N LEU A 44 6.88 3.94 16.54
CA LEU A 44 7.87 2.85 16.51
C LEU A 44 8.51 2.69 15.13
N CYS A 45 7.73 2.81 14.06
CA CYS A 45 8.25 2.77 12.70
C CYS A 45 9.21 3.95 12.43
N HIS A 46 8.81 5.17 12.77
CA HIS A 46 9.63 6.36 12.55
C HIS A 46 10.91 6.35 13.39
N GLN A 47 10.87 5.89 14.63
CA GLN A 47 12.07 5.71 15.48
C GLN A 47 13.07 4.72 14.85
N ALA A 48 12.58 3.73 14.11
CA ALA A 48 13.41 2.80 13.34
C ALA A 48 13.78 3.31 11.93
N GLY A 49 13.49 4.57 11.59
CA GLY A 49 13.74 5.16 10.27
C GLY A 49 12.87 4.62 9.15
N LYS A 50 11.71 3.98 9.48
CA LYS A 50 10.78 3.41 8.51
C LYS A 50 9.63 4.36 8.22
N LYS A 51 9.05 4.27 7.02
CA LYS A 51 7.82 4.97 6.63
C LYS A 51 6.61 4.05 6.78
N VAL A 52 5.46 4.64 7.10
CA VAL A 52 4.23 3.92 7.38
C VAL A 52 3.22 4.10 6.25
N LEU A 53 2.77 2.96 5.68
CA LEU A 53 1.67 2.89 4.75
C LEU A 53 0.42 2.41 5.49
N VAL A 54 -0.65 3.19 5.47
CA VAL A 54 -1.90 2.82 6.14
C VAL A 54 -3.03 2.69 5.13
N ASN A 55 -3.68 1.53 5.09
CA ASN A 55 -4.98 1.45 4.45
C ASN A 55 -6.02 2.02 5.41
N HIS A 56 -6.56 3.21 5.10
CA HIS A 56 -7.49 3.91 5.98
C HIS A 56 -8.80 3.11 6.21
N GLU A 57 -9.17 2.26 5.26
CA GLU A 57 -10.37 1.41 5.34
C GLU A 57 -10.22 0.26 6.35
N LEU A 58 -8.97 -0.07 6.74
CA LEU A 58 -8.65 -1.13 7.70
C LEU A 58 -8.32 -0.60 9.11
N VAL A 59 -8.23 0.72 9.30
CA VAL A 59 -7.98 1.29 10.63
C VAL A 59 -9.26 1.22 11.46
N GLY A 60 -9.25 0.37 12.48
CA GLY A 60 -10.40 0.18 13.35
C GLY A 60 -10.83 1.49 14.05
N GLY A 61 -12.09 1.86 13.91
CA GLY A 61 -12.67 3.06 14.52
C GLY A 61 -12.36 4.39 13.80
N LEU A 62 -11.61 4.38 12.70
CA LEU A 62 -11.38 5.59 11.91
C LEU A 62 -12.65 5.96 11.13
N GLY A 63 -13.09 7.22 11.26
CA GLY A 63 -14.17 7.76 10.46
C GLY A 63 -13.83 7.91 8.97
N ASN A 64 -14.83 8.24 8.17
CA ASN A 64 -14.70 8.43 6.71
C ASN A 64 -14.94 9.88 6.29
N ASP A 65 -14.64 10.83 7.16
CA ASP A 65 -14.82 12.25 6.94
C ASP A 65 -13.48 13.02 6.92
N LYS A 66 -13.55 14.29 6.61
CA LYS A 66 -12.38 15.16 6.53
C LYS A 66 -11.58 15.21 7.84
N MET A 67 -12.25 15.18 9.00
CA MET A 67 -11.60 15.24 10.30
C MET A 67 -10.76 13.96 10.53
N ALA A 68 -11.33 12.78 10.27
CA ALA A 68 -10.61 11.52 10.37
C ALA A 68 -9.36 11.49 9.47
N PHE A 69 -9.48 12.04 8.24
CA PHE A 69 -8.33 12.11 7.32
C PHE A 69 -7.29 13.14 7.76
N GLN A 70 -7.69 14.24 8.38
CA GLN A 70 -6.75 15.18 9.02
C GLN A 70 -5.99 14.52 10.16
N MET A 71 -6.64 13.67 10.97
CA MET A 71 -5.98 12.92 12.05
C MET A 71 -4.89 11.99 11.53
N LEU A 72 -5.09 11.33 10.37
CA LEU A 72 -4.05 10.48 9.77
C LEU A 72 -2.73 11.24 9.57
N ARG A 73 -2.81 12.49 9.16
CA ARG A 73 -1.64 13.34 8.94
C ARG A 73 -1.14 14.02 10.20
N GLN A 74 -2.01 14.72 10.90
CA GLN A 74 -1.62 15.68 11.96
C GLN A 74 -1.38 14.99 13.30
N MET A 75 -2.15 13.95 13.61
CA MET A 75 -2.06 13.23 14.88
C MET A 75 -1.24 11.94 14.75
N TYR A 76 -1.56 11.13 13.75
CA TYR A 76 -0.90 9.82 13.58
C TYR A 76 0.37 9.88 12.72
N HIS A 77 0.64 10.99 12.03
CA HIS A 77 1.83 11.17 11.18
C HIS A 77 2.03 10.06 10.14
N VAL A 78 0.93 9.58 9.54
CA VAL A 78 0.98 8.57 8.48
C VAL A 78 1.68 9.15 7.24
N ASP A 79 2.61 8.41 6.65
CA ASP A 79 3.38 8.87 5.48
C ASP A 79 2.61 8.68 4.18
N ILE A 80 1.94 7.54 4.03
CA ILE A 80 1.21 7.18 2.81
C ILE A 80 -0.10 6.53 3.19
N VAL A 81 -1.19 6.93 2.52
CA VAL A 81 -2.51 6.34 2.71
C VAL A 81 -2.89 5.52 1.48
N ILE A 82 -3.41 4.33 1.73
CA ILE A 82 -3.98 3.43 0.73
C ILE A 82 -5.50 3.42 0.88
N GLY A 83 -6.23 3.44 -0.23
CA GLY A 83 -7.68 3.33 -0.24
C GLY A 83 -8.25 2.93 -1.59
N SER A 84 -9.50 2.50 -1.60
CA SER A 84 -10.22 2.08 -2.82
C SER A 84 -11.16 3.17 -3.37
N SER A 85 -11.53 4.15 -2.56
CA SER A 85 -12.42 5.24 -2.94
C SER A 85 -11.65 6.44 -3.51
N VAL A 86 -11.78 6.69 -4.80
CA VAL A 86 -11.13 7.82 -5.49
C VAL A 86 -11.51 9.16 -4.87
N THR A 87 -12.80 9.36 -4.55
CA THR A 87 -13.28 10.59 -3.89
C THR A 87 -12.60 10.83 -2.54
N LYS A 88 -12.47 9.80 -1.69
CA LYS A 88 -11.79 9.90 -0.40
C LYS A 88 -10.30 10.16 -0.57
N LEU A 89 -9.65 9.46 -1.51
CA LEU A 89 -8.24 9.68 -1.83
C LEU A 89 -7.98 11.11 -2.32
N HIS A 90 -8.88 11.66 -3.13
CA HIS A 90 -8.77 13.06 -3.56
C HIS A 90 -8.86 14.04 -2.37
N MET A 91 -9.77 13.80 -1.41
CA MET A 91 -9.83 14.58 -0.17
C MET A 91 -8.52 14.50 0.62
N MET A 92 -7.93 13.30 0.75
CA MET A 92 -6.66 13.08 1.45
C MET A 92 -5.48 13.75 0.73
N LYS A 93 -5.48 13.73 -0.61
CA LYS A 93 -4.47 14.44 -1.43
C LYS A 93 -4.52 15.95 -1.18
N ASN A 94 -5.71 16.55 -1.10
CA ASN A 94 -5.90 17.96 -0.78
C ASN A 94 -5.40 18.30 0.64
N LEU A 95 -5.38 17.33 1.55
CA LEU A 95 -4.77 17.44 2.87
C LEU A 95 -3.25 17.21 2.87
N LYS A 96 -2.60 17.11 1.69
CA LYS A 96 -1.15 16.87 1.50
C LYS A 96 -0.68 15.49 1.97
N LEU A 97 -1.54 14.49 2.03
CA LEU A 97 -1.16 13.09 2.19
C LEU A 97 -0.70 12.51 0.85
N LYS A 98 0.30 11.64 0.89
CA LYS A 98 0.61 10.78 -0.25
C LYS A 98 -0.42 9.66 -0.33
N ILE A 99 -0.87 9.33 -1.53
CA ILE A 99 -1.98 8.41 -1.74
C ILE A 99 -1.63 7.29 -2.73
N ILE A 100 -2.00 6.07 -2.36
CA ILE A 100 -1.98 4.89 -3.24
C ILE A 100 -3.41 4.47 -3.52
N TYR A 101 -3.78 4.43 -4.79
CA TYR A 101 -5.08 3.92 -5.21
C TYR A 101 -5.07 2.39 -5.26
N ARG A 102 -5.89 1.76 -4.43
CA ARG A 102 -6.07 0.30 -4.40
C ARG A 102 -7.16 -0.12 -5.37
N ILE A 103 -6.79 -0.93 -6.34
CA ILE A 103 -7.70 -1.52 -7.32
C ILE A 103 -7.82 -3.02 -7.06
N THR A 104 -9.05 -3.47 -6.73
CA THR A 104 -9.35 -4.89 -6.59
C THR A 104 -9.95 -5.40 -7.90
N LEU A 105 -9.24 -6.27 -8.58
CA LEU A 105 -9.60 -6.82 -9.88
C LEU A 105 -10.45 -8.09 -9.67
N VAL A 106 -11.75 -7.95 -9.77
CA VAL A 106 -12.73 -9.02 -9.55
C VAL A 106 -13.25 -9.55 -10.88
N ASP A 107 -13.53 -8.63 -11.83
CA ASP A 107 -14.13 -8.89 -13.12
C ASP A 107 -13.76 -7.79 -14.13
N SER A 108 -14.22 -7.92 -15.36
CA SER A 108 -13.98 -6.93 -16.43
C SER A 108 -14.57 -5.54 -16.11
N ILE A 109 -15.66 -5.49 -15.36
CA ILE A 109 -16.30 -4.22 -14.97
C ILE A 109 -15.40 -3.47 -13.99
N SER A 110 -14.80 -4.18 -13.03
CA SER A 110 -13.85 -3.58 -12.07
C SER A 110 -12.62 -3.00 -12.77
N VAL A 111 -12.10 -3.66 -13.80
CA VAL A 111 -11.01 -3.15 -14.64
C VAL A 111 -11.42 -1.87 -15.37
N GLN A 112 -12.56 -1.91 -16.09
CA GLN A 112 -13.04 -0.76 -16.85
C GLN A 112 -13.31 0.46 -15.99
N ASN A 113 -13.94 0.26 -14.81
CA ASN A 113 -14.21 1.35 -13.87
C ASN A 113 -12.91 1.94 -13.32
N ALA A 114 -11.94 1.11 -12.97
CA ALA A 114 -10.65 1.60 -12.47
C ALA A 114 -9.92 2.44 -13.52
N LEU A 115 -9.89 2.02 -14.78
CA LEU A 115 -9.26 2.75 -15.87
C LEU A 115 -9.85 4.15 -16.07
N LYS A 116 -11.18 4.32 -15.94
CA LYS A 116 -11.82 5.63 -16.02
C LYS A 116 -11.33 6.62 -14.96
N PHE A 117 -11.04 6.15 -13.75
CA PHE A 117 -10.64 7.01 -12.63
C PHE A 117 -9.13 7.28 -12.56
N ILE A 118 -8.31 6.49 -13.23
CA ILE A 118 -6.84 6.66 -13.18
C ILE A 118 -6.40 8.02 -13.73
N GLU A 119 -7.09 8.54 -14.74
CA GLU A 119 -6.77 9.83 -15.38
C GLU A 119 -7.26 11.03 -14.57
N GLU A 120 -8.27 10.84 -13.70
CA GLU A 120 -8.91 11.95 -12.98
C GLU A 120 -8.12 12.45 -11.77
N VAL A 121 -7.33 11.59 -11.12
CA VAL A 121 -6.62 11.91 -9.89
C VAL A 121 -5.13 11.58 -10.02
N LYS A 122 -4.29 12.54 -9.62
CA LYS A 122 -2.82 12.32 -9.56
C LYS A 122 -2.48 11.48 -8.33
N PHE A 123 -2.50 10.17 -8.48
CA PHE A 123 -2.02 9.23 -7.46
C PHE A 123 -0.49 9.25 -7.36
N ASP A 124 0.05 8.93 -6.17
CA ASP A 124 1.50 8.76 -6.00
C ASP A 124 1.93 7.35 -6.41
N ALA A 125 1.02 6.37 -6.34
CA ALA A 125 1.17 5.01 -6.86
C ALA A 125 -0.20 4.33 -6.98
N ILE A 126 -0.23 3.17 -7.64
CA ILE A 126 -1.40 2.29 -7.73
C ILE A 126 -1.05 0.92 -7.15
N GLU A 127 -1.95 0.34 -6.36
CA GLU A 127 -1.89 -1.04 -5.88
C GLU A 127 -2.90 -1.89 -6.63
N LEU A 128 -2.45 -2.89 -7.37
CA LEU A 128 -3.30 -3.89 -8.03
C LEU A 128 -3.39 -5.15 -7.17
N ARG A 129 -4.59 -5.73 -7.07
CA ARG A 129 -4.83 -6.99 -6.35
C ARG A 129 -6.03 -7.75 -6.93
N PRO A 130 -6.11 -9.07 -6.79
CA PRO A 130 -5.08 -9.98 -6.25
C PRO A 130 -3.95 -10.24 -7.27
N TYR A 131 -2.86 -10.86 -6.80
CA TYR A 131 -1.63 -11.15 -7.55
C TYR A 131 -1.85 -11.67 -8.97
N TYR A 132 -2.68 -12.70 -9.17
CA TYR A 132 -2.87 -13.33 -10.48
C TYR A 132 -3.44 -12.33 -11.49
N HIS A 133 -4.49 -11.62 -11.14
CA HIS A 133 -5.10 -10.62 -12.01
C HIS A 133 -4.19 -9.39 -12.15
N ALA A 134 -3.46 -9.03 -11.11
CA ALA A 134 -2.51 -7.92 -11.19
C ALA A 134 -1.42 -8.16 -12.23
N LEU A 135 -0.89 -9.38 -12.35
CA LEU A 135 0.09 -9.73 -13.38
C LEU A 135 -0.51 -9.66 -14.79
N GLU A 136 -1.72 -10.20 -14.95
CA GLU A 136 -2.42 -10.26 -16.23
C GLU A 136 -2.76 -8.85 -16.76
N PHE A 137 -3.30 -7.98 -15.88
CA PHE A 137 -3.81 -6.67 -16.28
C PHE A 137 -2.79 -5.53 -16.14
N LEU A 138 -1.61 -5.75 -15.56
CA LEU A 138 -0.60 -4.70 -15.45
C LEU A 138 -0.28 -3.98 -16.78
N PRO A 139 -0.13 -4.67 -17.93
CA PRO A 139 0.11 -4.00 -19.21
C PRO A 139 -0.99 -2.99 -19.57
N VAL A 140 -2.25 -3.38 -19.40
CA VAL A 140 -3.42 -2.52 -19.67
C VAL A 140 -3.41 -1.27 -18.79
N PHE A 141 -3.13 -1.45 -17.50
CA PHE A 141 -3.04 -0.31 -16.57
C PHE A 141 -1.85 0.61 -16.89
N ARG A 142 -0.72 0.06 -17.36
CA ARG A 142 0.44 0.85 -17.76
C ARG A 142 0.21 1.67 -19.02
N GLU A 143 -0.62 1.23 -19.95
CA GLU A 143 -1.03 2.05 -21.10
C GLU A 143 -1.78 3.31 -20.63
N ALA A 144 -2.65 3.17 -19.61
CA ALA A 144 -3.42 4.30 -19.08
C ALA A 144 -2.61 5.22 -18.15
N TRP A 145 -1.63 4.68 -17.41
CA TRP A 145 -0.84 5.45 -16.46
C TRP A 145 0.58 4.89 -16.25
N GLN A 146 1.60 5.74 -16.38
CA GLN A 146 3.03 5.36 -16.38
C GLN A 146 3.73 5.48 -15.02
N GLY A 147 2.98 5.52 -13.93
CA GLY A 147 3.56 5.63 -12.59
C GLY A 147 3.94 4.29 -11.94
N ASP A 148 4.21 4.34 -10.64
CA ASP A 148 4.61 3.18 -9.84
C ASP A 148 3.42 2.28 -9.50
N TYR A 149 3.54 0.98 -9.84
CA TYR A 149 2.57 -0.05 -9.49
C TYR A 149 3.09 -0.97 -8.40
N TYR A 150 2.29 -1.21 -7.38
CA TYR A 150 2.49 -2.21 -6.34
C TYR A 150 1.49 -3.35 -6.52
N VAL A 151 1.81 -4.50 -5.96
CA VAL A 151 0.91 -5.67 -5.97
C VAL A 151 0.67 -6.17 -4.56
N ALA A 152 -0.55 -6.63 -4.28
CA ALA A 152 -0.93 -7.23 -3.01
C ALA A 152 -1.90 -8.40 -3.18
N GLY A 153 -2.09 -9.16 -2.09
CA GLY A 153 -2.98 -10.31 -2.06
C GLY A 153 -2.41 -11.55 -2.76
N PHE A 154 -2.24 -12.61 -1.99
CA PHE A 154 -1.70 -13.91 -2.41
C PHE A 154 -0.23 -13.92 -2.88
N VAL A 155 0.53 -12.86 -2.62
CA VAL A 155 1.99 -12.85 -2.83
C VAL A 155 2.64 -13.50 -1.62
N ASN A 156 2.68 -14.82 -1.60
CA ASN A 156 3.04 -15.64 -0.44
C ASN A 156 4.18 -16.64 -0.69
N THR A 157 4.83 -16.57 -1.85
CA THR A 157 6.04 -17.37 -2.16
C THR A 157 7.12 -16.51 -2.81
N LYS A 158 8.37 -16.99 -2.78
CA LYS A 158 9.52 -16.34 -3.41
C LYS A 158 9.33 -16.21 -4.92
N GLU A 159 8.85 -17.28 -5.56
CA GLU A 159 8.60 -17.33 -7.00
C GLU A 159 7.62 -16.23 -7.44
N LYS A 160 6.55 -16.02 -6.67
CA LYS A 160 5.58 -14.94 -6.95
C LYS A 160 6.20 -13.56 -6.78
N MET A 161 7.07 -13.35 -5.78
CA MET A 161 7.83 -12.11 -5.64
C MET A 161 8.74 -11.85 -6.84
N GLU A 162 9.46 -12.88 -7.31
CA GLU A 162 10.31 -12.80 -8.49
C GLU A 162 9.50 -12.49 -9.76
N GLN A 163 8.33 -13.11 -9.91
CA GLN A 163 7.43 -12.84 -11.03
C GLN A 163 6.90 -11.40 -11.00
N CYS A 164 6.55 -10.87 -9.82
CA CYS A 164 6.16 -9.46 -9.67
C CYS A 164 7.30 -8.51 -10.07
N LYS A 165 8.52 -8.78 -9.61
CA LYS A 165 9.70 -8.00 -9.99
C LYS A 165 9.94 -8.04 -11.49
N LYS A 166 9.90 -9.24 -12.10
CA LYS A 166 10.10 -9.44 -13.55
C LYS A 166 9.01 -8.75 -14.38
N ALA A 167 7.76 -8.74 -13.92
CA ALA A 167 6.67 -8.01 -14.57
C ALA A 167 6.84 -6.49 -14.49
N GLY A 168 7.72 -5.99 -13.63
CA GLY A 168 8.03 -4.57 -13.49
C GLY A 168 7.23 -3.85 -12.41
N PHE A 169 6.58 -4.55 -11.49
CA PHE A 169 6.04 -3.90 -10.30
C PHE A 169 7.14 -3.20 -9.51
N ARG A 170 6.81 -2.07 -8.90
CA ARG A 170 7.71 -1.32 -8.02
C ARG A 170 7.96 -2.06 -6.70
N GLY A 171 7.02 -2.89 -6.28
CA GLY A 171 7.11 -3.69 -5.07
C GLY A 171 5.86 -4.51 -4.81
N ALA A 172 5.91 -5.32 -3.74
CA ALA A 172 4.80 -6.16 -3.30
C ALA A 172 4.54 -6.00 -1.80
N MET A 173 3.27 -6.03 -1.42
CA MET A 173 2.82 -6.03 -0.03
C MET A 173 2.45 -7.47 0.36
N THR A 174 3.05 -7.98 1.44
CA THR A 174 2.79 -9.35 1.89
C THR A 174 2.73 -9.46 3.40
N SER A 175 1.84 -10.33 3.90
CA SER A 175 1.77 -10.74 5.29
C SER A 175 2.59 -12.00 5.60
N THR A 176 3.20 -12.62 4.58
CA THR A 176 4.06 -13.80 4.71
C THR A 176 5.40 -13.37 5.25
N ARG A 177 5.66 -13.63 6.53
CA ARG A 177 6.82 -13.11 7.29
C ARG A 177 8.16 -13.59 6.73
N GLU A 178 8.18 -14.80 6.22
CA GLU A 178 9.36 -15.46 5.63
C GLU A 178 9.88 -14.69 4.39
N LEU A 179 9.01 -13.91 3.75
CA LEU A 179 9.37 -13.12 2.57
C LEU A 179 9.87 -11.71 2.92
N TRP A 180 9.68 -11.23 4.16
CA TRP A 180 10.03 -9.85 4.50
C TRP A 180 11.54 -9.57 4.42
N SER A 181 12.36 -10.57 4.71
CA SER A 181 13.84 -10.47 4.65
C SER A 181 14.43 -10.85 3.29
N LEU A 182 13.59 -11.18 2.31
CA LEU A 182 14.06 -11.61 0.99
C LEU A 182 14.76 -10.45 0.26
N LYS A 183 15.95 -10.72 -0.29
CA LYS A 183 16.66 -9.79 -1.18
C LYS A 183 16.44 -10.23 -2.63
N LEU A 184 15.89 -9.32 -3.46
CA LEU A 184 15.56 -9.54 -4.87
C LEU A 184 16.28 -8.55 -5.78
#